data_23376fe3208a2adf092b7d2ffe8e3d3b
#
_entry.id   23376fe3208a2adf092b7d2ffe8e3d3b
#
_cell.length_a   1.000
_cell.length_b   1.000
_cell.length_c   1.000
_cell.angle_alpha   90.00
_cell.angle_beta   90.00
_cell.angle_gamma   90.00
#
_symmetry.space_group_name_H-M   'P 1'
#
loop_
_entity.id
_entity.type
_entity.pdbx_description
1 polymer ?
#
loop_
_entity_poly.entity_id
_entity_poly.type
_entity_poly.pdbx_seq_one_letter_code
_entity_poly.pdbx_strand_id
1 'polypeptide(L)'
;MSRFWNGNKSWTRQQHERDVLQALRPALSAYWPMFEDTTAYPNAEDEGRVFETGIDLLTTVAGNQKFAPGQFLEVSHALCGGILGCRVLVVRASDTAHFANATETQLKAMVAGIPATWADADLLRQNGYQVLEKGSLEQMFLLLQEGLCDFIPLGINEAQSLLEEHPHASEKLAIEPSLMLYYPLPVVFYVAPQH
;
A
#
# COMPACT_ATOMS: atom_id res chain seq x y z
N MET A 1 18.02 -22.11 0.72
CA MET A 1 17.08 -21.78 -0.37
C MET A 1 16.25 -20.60 0.10
N SER A 2 16.44 -19.45 -0.54
CA SER A 2 15.86 -18.19 -0.02
C SER A 2 14.40 -18.05 -0.45
N ARG A 3 13.57 -17.43 0.41
CA ARG A 3 12.14 -17.21 0.19
C ARG A 3 11.81 -15.71 0.21
N PHE A 4 11.15 -15.25 -0.83
CA PHE A 4 10.66 -13.89 -0.97
C PHE A 4 9.15 -13.85 -0.83
N TRP A 5 8.64 -13.13 0.17
CA TRP A 5 7.20 -12.95 0.33
C TRP A 5 6.71 -11.76 -0.49
N ASN A 6 5.73 -12.03 -1.34
CA ASN A 6 5.11 -11.07 -2.25
C ASN A 6 3.56 -11.09 -2.15
N GLY A 7 3.03 -11.47 -0.99
CA GLY A 7 1.60 -11.46 -0.70
C GLY A 7 1.07 -10.07 -0.32
N ASN A 8 -0.25 -9.96 -0.14
CA ASN A 8 -0.97 -8.76 0.30
C ASN A 8 -0.67 -7.48 -0.51
N LYS A 9 -0.50 -7.63 -1.81
CA LYS A 9 -0.19 -6.54 -2.74
C LYS A 9 -1.01 -6.69 -4.01
N SER A 10 -1.29 -5.58 -4.70
CA SER A 10 -1.87 -5.60 -6.03
C SER A 10 -0.99 -6.39 -7.01
N TRP A 11 -1.60 -6.97 -8.03
CA TRP A 11 -0.88 -7.70 -9.07
C TRP A 11 0.23 -6.84 -9.71
N THR A 12 -0.06 -5.57 -9.97
CA THR A 12 0.91 -4.62 -10.56
C THR A 12 2.15 -4.45 -9.68
N ARG A 13 1.98 -4.34 -8.35
CA ARG A 13 3.09 -4.28 -7.41
C ARG A 13 3.87 -5.58 -7.35
N GLN A 14 3.18 -6.72 -7.29
CA GLN A 14 3.84 -8.03 -7.29
C GLN A 14 4.72 -8.20 -8.53
N GLN A 15 4.23 -7.79 -9.71
CA GLN A 15 5.01 -7.88 -10.94
C GLN A 15 6.26 -6.97 -10.91
N HIS A 16 6.10 -5.72 -10.50
CA HIS A 16 7.23 -4.80 -10.36
C HIS A 16 8.32 -5.35 -9.41
N GLU A 17 7.91 -5.89 -8.27
CA GLU A 17 8.83 -6.42 -7.28
C GLU A 17 9.56 -7.69 -7.77
N ARG A 18 8.90 -8.53 -8.58
CA ARG A 18 9.57 -9.63 -9.32
C ARG A 18 10.64 -9.10 -10.27
N ASP A 19 10.31 -8.07 -11.04
CA ASP A 19 11.23 -7.47 -12.02
C ASP A 19 12.45 -6.85 -11.34
N VAL A 20 12.25 -6.18 -10.20
CA VAL A 20 13.34 -5.65 -9.35
C VAL A 20 14.25 -6.78 -8.87
N LEU A 21 13.68 -7.86 -8.34
CA LEU A 21 14.48 -9.01 -7.89
C LEU A 21 15.26 -9.66 -9.05
N GLN A 22 14.65 -9.81 -10.23
CA GLN A 22 15.34 -10.34 -11.40
C GLN A 22 16.49 -9.42 -11.83
N ALA A 23 16.32 -8.11 -11.77
CA ALA A 23 17.41 -7.17 -12.06
C ALA A 23 18.56 -7.27 -11.05
N LEU A 24 18.26 -7.59 -9.79
CA LEU A 24 19.27 -7.78 -8.72
C LEU A 24 19.90 -9.17 -8.71
N ARG A 25 19.39 -10.13 -9.49
CA ARG A 25 19.88 -11.52 -9.52
C ARG A 25 21.39 -11.67 -9.66
N PRO A 26 22.12 -10.92 -10.50
CA PRO A 26 23.57 -11.06 -10.60
C PRO A 26 24.28 -10.75 -9.28
N ALA A 27 23.80 -9.75 -8.54
CA ALA A 27 24.37 -9.35 -7.24
C ALA A 27 23.96 -10.32 -6.11
N LEU A 28 22.81 -10.96 -6.23
CA LEU A 28 22.24 -11.88 -5.23
C LEU A 28 22.43 -13.35 -5.58
N SER A 29 23.41 -13.69 -6.43
CA SER A 29 23.60 -15.05 -6.96
C SER A 29 23.81 -16.12 -5.88
N ALA A 30 24.40 -15.77 -4.74
CA ALA A 30 24.61 -16.69 -3.60
C ALA A 30 23.28 -17.11 -2.92
N TYR A 31 22.20 -16.31 -3.06
CA TYR A 31 20.89 -16.56 -2.49
C TYR A 31 19.91 -17.17 -3.50
N TRP A 32 20.36 -17.45 -4.72
CA TRP A 32 19.54 -18.00 -5.78
C TRP A 32 19.63 -19.54 -5.84
N PRO A 33 18.52 -20.28 -6.12
CA PRO A 33 17.19 -19.81 -6.48
C PRO A 33 16.42 -19.23 -5.30
N MET A 34 15.67 -18.15 -5.57
CA MET A 34 14.76 -17.53 -4.61
C MET A 34 13.33 -17.95 -4.95
N PHE A 35 12.59 -18.43 -3.96
CA PHE A 35 11.20 -18.87 -4.10
C PHE A 35 10.27 -17.76 -3.70
N GLU A 36 9.35 -17.43 -4.59
CA GLU A 36 8.27 -16.51 -4.29
C GLU A 36 7.18 -17.19 -3.46
N ASP A 37 6.76 -16.52 -2.40
CA ASP A 37 5.62 -16.88 -1.57
C ASP A 37 4.57 -15.77 -1.66
N THR A 38 3.39 -16.09 -2.18
CA THR A 38 2.27 -15.15 -2.35
C THR A 38 1.15 -15.39 -1.35
N THR A 39 1.41 -16.10 -0.24
CA THR A 39 0.42 -16.34 0.80
C THR A 39 -0.21 -15.02 1.25
N ALA A 40 -1.55 -14.97 1.21
CA ALA A 40 -2.30 -13.83 1.70
C ALA A 40 -2.58 -14.00 3.21
N TYR A 41 -2.28 -12.96 3.96
CA TYR A 41 -2.59 -12.88 5.40
C TYR A 41 -3.80 -11.96 5.60
N PRO A 42 -4.86 -12.41 6.26
CA PRO A 42 -6.13 -11.69 6.35
C PRO A 42 -6.09 -10.50 7.31
N ASN A 43 -5.11 -10.44 8.19
CA ASN A 43 -4.98 -9.39 9.19
C ASN A 43 -3.52 -8.93 9.37
N ALA A 44 -3.36 -7.78 10.00
CA ALA A 44 -2.06 -7.14 10.20
C ALA A 44 -1.12 -7.93 11.13
N GLU A 45 -1.67 -8.64 12.12
CA GLU A 45 -0.89 -9.42 13.09
C GLU A 45 -0.21 -10.61 12.40
N ASP A 46 -0.97 -11.37 11.61
CA ASP A 46 -0.44 -12.51 10.86
C ASP A 46 0.58 -12.05 9.81
N GLU A 47 0.27 -10.95 9.09
CA GLU A 47 1.21 -10.35 8.13
C GLU A 47 2.51 -9.91 8.81
N GLY A 48 2.43 -9.30 9.99
CA GLY A 48 3.59 -8.84 10.76
C GLY A 48 4.51 -9.96 11.23
N ARG A 49 4.01 -11.21 11.25
CA ARG A 49 4.77 -12.40 11.67
C ARG A 49 5.32 -13.22 10.51
N VAL A 50 5.26 -12.71 9.29
CA VAL A 50 5.69 -13.44 8.08
C VAL A 50 7.13 -13.97 8.16
N PHE A 51 8.05 -13.26 8.80
CA PHE A 51 9.42 -13.73 9.01
C PHE A 51 9.51 -15.00 9.88
N GLU A 52 8.56 -15.22 10.77
CA GLU A 52 8.48 -16.45 11.58
C GLU A 52 8.15 -17.69 10.75
N THR A 53 7.62 -17.51 9.53
CA THR A 53 7.31 -18.61 8.60
C THR A 53 8.51 -19.02 7.72
N GLY A 54 9.68 -18.45 7.96
CA GLY A 54 10.92 -18.73 7.20
C GLY A 54 11.02 -17.92 5.90
N ILE A 55 10.42 -16.75 5.86
CA ILE A 55 10.64 -15.77 4.81
C ILE A 55 11.97 -15.04 5.08
N ASP A 56 12.78 -14.88 4.05
CA ASP A 56 14.08 -14.23 4.13
C ASP A 56 14.03 -12.76 3.69
N LEU A 57 13.11 -12.44 2.78
CA LEU A 57 13.02 -11.13 2.13
C LEU A 57 11.56 -10.77 1.84
N LEU A 58 11.23 -9.52 2.02
CA LEU A 58 9.98 -8.93 1.52
C LEU A 58 10.20 -7.46 1.15
N THR A 59 9.22 -6.88 0.45
CA THR A 59 9.16 -5.43 0.22
C THR A 59 7.94 -4.86 0.92
N THR A 60 8.12 -3.73 1.54
CA THR A 60 7.03 -3.00 2.21
C THR A 60 7.33 -1.51 2.28
N VAL A 61 6.39 -0.72 2.76
CA VAL A 61 6.62 0.69 3.06
C VAL A 61 7.58 0.80 4.25
N ALA A 62 8.58 1.67 4.15
CA ALA A 62 9.49 1.94 5.26
C ALA A 62 8.72 2.41 6.50
N GLY A 63 9.09 1.86 7.66
CA GLY A 63 8.40 2.14 8.92
C GLY A 63 7.02 1.48 9.05
N ASN A 64 6.74 0.43 8.29
CA ASN A 64 5.50 -0.32 8.41
C ASN A 64 5.34 -0.93 9.80
N GLN A 65 4.35 -0.44 10.56
CA GLN A 65 4.12 -0.79 11.96
C GLN A 65 3.63 -2.23 12.21
N LYS A 66 3.28 -2.96 11.15
CA LYS A 66 2.96 -4.39 11.25
C LYS A 66 4.18 -5.22 11.68
N PHE A 67 5.39 -4.78 11.34
CA PHE A 67 6.63 -5.49 11.62
C PHE A 67 7.30 -4.91 12.88
N ALA A 68 7.52 -5.77 13.87
CA ALA A 68 8.14 -5.33 15.12
C ALA A 68 9.64 -5.01 14.95
N PRO A 69 10.15 -3.99 15.64
CA PRO A 69 11.58 -3.68 15.63
C PRO A 69 12.43 -4.91 16.01
N GLY A 70 13.52 -5.12 15.27
CA GLY A 70 14.44 -6.26 15.49
C GLY A 70 14.05 -7.55 14.76
N GLN A 71 12.88 -7.62 14.13
CA GLN A 71 12.49 -8.77 13.29
C GLN A 71 13.05 -8.69 11.87
N PHE A 72 13.61 -7.57 11.47
CA PHE A 72 14.13 -7.33 10.12
C PHE A 72 15.26 -6.31 10.11
N LEU A 73 16.02 -6.33 9.02
CA LEU A 73 16.96 -5.28 8.63
C LEU A 73 16.31 -4.51 7.47
N GLU A 74 16.18 -3.19 7.60
CA GLU A 74 15.67 -2.32 6.54
C GLU A 74 16.80 -1.94 5.58
N VAL A 75 16.59 -2.16 4.29
CA VAL A 75 17.46 -1.62 3.24
C VAL A 75 16.90 -0.26 2.82
N SER A 76 17.49 0.82 3.33
CA SER A 76 17.01 2.20 3.15
C SER A 76 17.23 2.73 1.72
N HIS A 77 16.69 2.02 0.73
CA HIS A 77 16.70 2.41 -0.68
C HIS A 77 15.31 2.23 -1.29
N ALA A 78 14.73 3.32 -1.80
CA ALA A 78 13.39 3.32 -2.37
C ALA A 78 13.36 2.58 -3.73
N LEU A 79 12.62 1.48 -3.82
CA LEU A 79 12.57 0.62 -5.00
C LEU A 79 11.77 1.23 -6.17
N CYS A 80 10.77 2.06 -5.85
CA CYS A 80 9.85 2.64 -6.83
C CYS A 80 10.08 4.15 -7.03
N GLY A 81 11.25 4.70 -6.68
CA GLY A 81 11.52 6.13 -6.82
C GLY A 81 10.54 7.05 -6.07
N GLY A 82 9.82 6.53 -5.07
CA GLY A 82 8.83 7.30 -4.30
C GLY A 82 7.45 7.40 -4.93
N ILE A 83 7.19 6.77 -6.09
CA ILE A 83 5.91 6.89 -6.81
C ILE A 83 4.70 6.42 -5.97
N LEU A 84 4.90 5.49 -5.03
CA LEU A 84 3.82 5.06 -4.14
C LEU A 84 3.27 6.21 -3.28
N GLY A 85 4.10 7.21 -2.98
CA GLY A 85 3.68 8.42 -2.26
C GLY A 85 2.85 9.40 -3.10
N CYS A 86 2.77 9.22 -4.41
CA CYS A 86 1.84 9.92 -5.29
C CYS A 86 0.47 9.25 -5.17
N ARG A 87 -0.44 9.85 -4.37
CA ARG A 87 -1.75 9.28 -4.04
C ARG A 87 -2.85 9.93 -4.86
N VAL A 88 -3.48 9.18 -5.75
CA VAL A 88 -4.74 9.57 -6.37
C VAL A 88 -5.89 9.28 -5.42
N LEU A 89 -6.99 10.01 -5.56
CA LEU A 89 -8.14 9.86 -4.68
C LEU A 89 -9.17 8.96 -5.36
N VAL A 90 -9.49 7.85 -4.72
CA VAL A 90 -10.67 7.06 -5.09
C VAL A 90 -11.86 7.64 -4.33
N VAL A 91 -12.90 8.01 -5.08
CA VAL A 91 -14.10 8.68 -4.61
C VAL A 91 -15.34 7.97 -5.14
N ARG A 92 -16.54 8.27 -4.59
CA ARG A 92 -17.79 7.86 -5.26
C ARG A 92 -17.87 8.51 -6.63
N ALA A 93 -18.28 7.77 -7.64
CA ALA A 93 -18.37 8.27 -9.03
C ALA A 93 -19.29 9.50 -9.14
N SER A 94 -20.34 9.58 -8.30
CA SER A 94 -21.23 10.74 -8.19
C SER A 94 -20.53 12.01 -7.68
N ASP A 95 -19.45 11.88 -6.96
CA ASP A 95 -18.81 12.97 -6.23
C ASP A 95 -17.58 13.55 -6.94
N THR A 96 -17.15 12.97 -8.06
CA THR A 96 -15.98 13.44 -8.82
C THR A 96 -16.00 14.94 -9.11
N ALA A 97 -17.15 15.49 -9.50
CA ALA A 97 -17.30 16.92 -9.76
C ALA A 97 -17.13 17.79 -8.50
N HIS A 98 -17.45 17.27 -7.32
CA HIS A 98 -17.24 17.96 -6.05
C HIS A 98 -15.75 18.07 -5.70
N PHE A 99 -14.96 17.07 -6.06
CA PHE A 99 -13.53 17.06 -5.82
C PHE A 99 -12.73 17.90 -6.83
N ALA A 100 -13.20 18.06 -8.07
CA ALA A 100 -12.46 18.67 -9.19
C ALA A 100 -11.87 20.06 -8.90
N ASN A 101 -12.39 20.79 -7.92
CA ASN A 101 -11.90 22.12 -7.51
C ASN A 101 -11.68 22.20 -6.00
N ALA A 102 -11.57 21.07 -5.31
CA ALA A 102 -11.41 21.07 -3.87
C ALA A 102 -10.02 21.61 -3.47
N THR A 103 -10.03 22.55 -2.57
CA THR A 103 -8.80 23.09 -1.95
C THR A 103 -8.29 22.13 -0.87
N GLU A 104 -7.03 22.26 -0.49
CA GLU A 104 -6.46 21.48 0.62
C GLU A 104 -7.27 21.63 1.91
N THR A 105 -7.75 22.83 2.21
CA THR A 105 -8.61 23.10 3.38
C THR A 105 -9.91 22.30 3.32
N GLN A 106 -10.51 22.21 2.14
CA GLN A 106 -11.73 21.42 1.95
C GLN A 106 -11.45 19.91 2.06
N LEU A 107 -10.35 19.43 1.48
CA LEU A 107 -9.93 18.02 1.63
C LEU A 107 -9.66 17.65 3.09
N LYS A 108 -9.06 18.55 3.87
CA LYS A 108 -8.82 18.33 5.32
C LYS A 108 -10.12 18.30 6.14
N ALA A 109 -11.18 18.92 5.65
CA ALA A 109 -12.51 18.86 6.28
C ALA A 109 -13.28 17.58 5.94
N MET A 110 -12.86 16.84 4.90
CA MET A 110 -13.40 15.55 4.50
C MET A 110 -12.72 14.40 5.25
N VAL A 111 -13.35 13.24 5.25
CA VAL A 111 -12.85 12.03 5.91
C VAL A 111 -12.09 11.15 4.93
N ALA A 112 -10.80 11.01 5.12
CA ALA A 112 -9.98 10.02 4.41
C ALA A 112 -10.21 8.62 4.96
N GLY A 113 -10.62 7.67 4.14
CA GLY A 113 -10.72 6.26 4.48
C GLY A 113 -9.39 5.54 4.30
N ILE A 114 -8.87 4.93 5.35
CA ILE A 114 -7.58 4.22 5.31
C ILE A 114 -7.77 2.81 5.88
N PRO A 115 -7.33 1.76 5.17
CA PRO A 115 -7.29 0.43 5.74
C PRO A 115 -6.46 0.39 7.03
N ALA A 116 -6.86 -0.47 7.96
CA ALA A 116 -6.19 -0.60 9.25
C ALA A 116 -4.68 -0.87 9.09
N THR A 117 -3.87 -0.22 9.90
CA THR A 117 -2.40 -0.36 9.97
C THR A 117 -1.62 0.17 8.76
N TRP A 118 -2.28 0.87 7.83
CA TRP A 118 -1.55 1.55 6.76
C TRP A 118 -0.87 2.81 7.28
N ALA A 119 0.39 3.01 6.88
CA ALA A 119 1.18 4.18 7.28
C ALA A 119 0.55 5.52 6.86
N ASP A 120 -0.28 5.50 5.84
CA ASP A 120 -1.07 6.65 5.37
C ASP A 120 -1.91 7.28 6.47
N ALA A 121 -2.46 6.47 7.41
CA ALA A 121 -3.32 6.98 8.46
C ALA A 121 -2.60 7.99 9.35
N ASP A 122 -1.41 7.66 9.83
CA ASP A 122 -0.62 8.53 10.69
C ASP A 122 -0.09 9.74 9.93
N LEU A 123 0.37 9.54 8.68
CA LEU A 123 0.83 10.63 7.83
C LEU A 123 -0.28 11.68 7.59
N LEU A 124 -1.49 11.24 7.28
CA LEU A 124 -2.62 12.13 7.06
C LEU A 124 -3.06 12.84 8.35
N ARG A 125 -3.13 12.15 9.48
CA ARG A 125 -3.46 12.74 10.79
C ARG A 125 -2.44 13.83 11.16
N GLN A 126 -1.15 13.56 11.00
CA GLN A 126 -0.08 14.54 11.27
C GLN A 126 -0.17 15.78 10.38
N ASN A 127 -0.77 15.65 9.19
CA ASN A 127 -1.01 16.76 8.27
C ASN A 127 -2.40 17.39 8.42
N GLY A 128 -3.16 17.03 9.46
CA GLY A 128 -4.42 17.67 9.82
C GLY A 128 -5.64 17.16 9.06
N TYR A 129 -5.55 15.99 8.44
CA TYR A 129 -6.70 15.34 7.83
C TYR A 129 -7.54 14.56 8.85
N GLN A 130 -8.85 14.49 8.62
CA GLN A 130 -9.72 13.55 9.32
C GLN A 130 -9.55 12.16 8.72
N VAL A 131 -9.35 11.13 9.56
CA VAL A 131 -9.06 9.77 9.10
C VAL A 131 -9.99 8.76 9.75
N LEU A 132 -10.72 8.02 8.94
CA LEU A 132 -11.38 6.78 9.30
C LEU A 132 -10.43 5.62 9.00
N GLU A 133 -9.79 5.05 10.04
CA GLU A 133 -8.91 3.90 9.89
C GLU A 133 -9.65 2.64 10.37
N LYS A 134 -9.93 1.70 9.44
CA LYS A 134 -10.69 0.50 9.76
C LYS A 134 -10.58 -0.57 8.69
N GLY A 135 -10.50 -1.83 9.10
CA GLY A 135 -10.69 -3.00 8.24
C GLY A 135 -9.67 -3.18 7.11
N SER A 136 -10.05 -3.95 6.11
CA SER A 136 -9.29 -4.18 4.88
C SER A 136 -9.60 -3.12 3.81
N LEU A 137 -8.86 -3.13 2.69
CA LEU A 137 -9.15 -2.27 1.55
C LEU A 137 -10.55 -2.52 0.98
N GLU A 138 -10.96 -3.79 0.86
CA GLU A 138 -12.29 -4.16 0.40
C GLU A 138 -13.40 -3.59 1.31
N GLN A 139 -13.23 -3.72 2.62
CA GLN A 139 -14.15 -3.10 3.59
C GLN A 139 -14.15 -1.57 3.47
N MET A 140 -13.00 -0.95 3.23
CA MET A 140 -12.90 0.49 3.06
C MET A 140 -13.64 0.96 1.80
N PHE A 141 -13.61 0.21 0.69
CA PHE A 141 -14.43 0.50 -0.48
C PHE A 141 -15.93 0.50 -0.17
N LEU A 142 -16.40 -0.44 0.64
CA LEU A 142 -17.79 -0.47 1.09
C LEU A 142 -18.13 0.76 1.94
N LEU A 143 -17.28 1.12 2.90
CA LEU A 143 -17.47 2.29 3.75
C LEU A 143 -17.49 3.60 2.93
N LEU A 144 -16.68 3.69 1.88
CA LEU A 144 -16.71 4.82 0.95
C LEU A 144 -18.04 4.88 0.17
N GLN A 145 -18.54 3.75 -0.32
CA GLN A 145 -19.83 3.68 -1.00
C GLN A 145 -20.99 4.06 -0.09
N GLU A 146 -20.92 3.71 1.20
CA GLU A 146 -21.90 4.05 2.23
C GLU A 146 -21.80 5.51 2.73
N GLY A 147 -20.77 6.25 2.30
CA GLY A 147 -20.58 7.65 2.70
C GLY A 147 -19.99 7.84 4.10
N LEU A 148 -19.38 6.81 4.67
CA LEU A 148 -18.71 6.88 5.98
C LEU A 148 -17.30 7.47 5.89
N CYS A 149 -16.73 7.52 4.70
CA CYS A 149 -15.58 8.36 4.35
C CYS A 149 -15.84 9.02 2.99
N ASP A 150 -15.01 9.98 2.61
CA ASP A 150 -15.21 10.77 1.40
C ASP A 150 -14.26 10.38 0.29
N PHE A 151 -13.05 9.94 0.61
CA PHE A 151 -12.07 9.47 -0.35
C PHE A 151 -11.11 8.44 0.26
N ILE A 152 -10.50 7.63 -0.60
CA ILE A 152 -9.43 6.69 -0.24
C ILE A 152 -8.20 7.06 -1.07
N PRO A 153 -7.05 7.45 -0.47
CA PRO A 153 -5.83 7.71 -1.19
C PRO A 153 -5.13 6.39 -1.55
N LEU A 154 -4.97 6.11 -2.82
CA LEU A 154 -4.24 4.94 -3.34
C LEU A 154 -3.04 5.37 -4.18
N GLY A 155 -1.99 4.57 -4.21
CA GLY A 155 -0.83 4.82 -5.04
C GLY A 155 -1.21 4.91 -6.53
N ILE A 156 -0.74 5.93 -7.22
CA ILE A 156 -1.04 6.15 -8.64
C ILE A 156 -0.65 4.94 -9.52
N ASN A 157 0.37 4.21 -9.09
CA ASN A 157 0.88 3.02 -9.77
C ASN A 157 0.04 1.75 -9.54
N GLU A 158 -0.94 1.78 -8.63
CA GLU A 158 -1.73 0.59 -8.28
C GLU A 158 -3.24 0.85 -8.19
N ALA A 159 -3.70 2.11 -8.14
CA ALA A 159 -5.10 2.45 -7.90
C ALA A 159 -6.05 1.83 -8.93
N GLN A 160 -5.69 1.87 -10.21
CA GLN A 160 -6.50 1.30 -11.28
C GLN A 160 -6.63 -0.23 -11.15
N SER A 161 -5.51 -0.91 -10.93
CA SER A 161 -5.46 -2.36 -10.75
C SER A 161 -6.28 -2.80 -9.53
N LEU A 162 -6.16 -2.07 -8.40
CA LEU A 162 -6.92 -2.35 -7.18
C LEU A 162 -8.43 -2.21 -7.39
N LEU A 163 -8.89 -1.23 -8.16
CA LEU A 163 -10.31 -1.11 -8.50
C LEU A 163 -10.78 -2.25 -9.41
N GLU A 164 -9.96 -2.66 -10.39
CA GLU A 164 -10.27 -3.76 -11.30
C GLU A 164 -10.32 -5.13 -10.58
N GLU A 165 -9.46 -5.32 -9.58
CA GLU A 165 -9.46 -6.51 -8.71
C GLU A 165 -10.71 -6.59 -7.81
N HIS A 166 -11.45 -5.47 -7.64
CA HIS A 166 -12.65 -5.36 -6.83
C HIS A 166 -13.86 -4.87 -7.66
N PRO A 167 -14.48 -5.73 -8.50
CA PRO A 167 -15.53 -5.32 -9.45
C PRO A 167 -16.70 -4.57 -8.80
N HIS A 168 -17.14 -4.98 -7.60
CA HIS A 168 -18.20 -4.30 -6.86
C HIS A 168 -17.83 -2.87 -6.44
N ALA A 169 -16.53 -2.57 -6.31
CA ALA A 169 -16.03 -1.23 -6.07
C ALA A 169 -16.05 -0.41 -7.36
N SER A 170 -15.53 -0.96 -8.47
CA SER A 170 -15.35 -0.26 -9.74
C SER A 170 -16.66 0.23 -10.37
N GLU A 171 -17.81 -0.39 -10.05
CA GLU A 171 -19.11 0.04 -10.55
C GLU A 171 -19.59 1.39 -9.96
N LYS A 172 -19.14 1.75 -8.76
CA LYS A 172 -19.65 2.93 -8.01
C LYS A 172 -18.56 3.92 -7.63
N LEU A 173 -17.31 3.50 -7.72
CA LEU A 173 -16.15 4.30 -7.37
C LEU A 173 -15.39 4.71 -8.62
N ALA A 174 -14.69 5.83 -8.54
CA ALA A 174 -13.85 6.34 -9.62
C ALA A 174 -12.56 6.95 -9.05
N ILE A 175 -11.51 6.96 -9.85
CA ILE A 175 -10.31 7.75 -9.56
C ILE A 175 -10.63 9.20 -9.93
N GLU A 176 -10.46 10.11 -8.99
CA GLU A 176 -10.59 11.54 -9.21
C GLU A 176 -9.41 12.01 -10.08
N PRO A 177 -9.65 12.65 -11.24
CA PRO A 177 -8.60 12.85 -12.24
C PRO A 177 -7.76 14.12 -12.04
N SER A 178 -8.15 15.05 -11.15
CA SER A 178 -7.55 16.39 -11.04
C SER A 178 -6.71 16.62 -9.79
N LEU A 179 -6.83 15.75 -8.79
CA LEU A 179 -6.17 15.90 -7.49
C LEU A 179 -5.21 14.75 -7.21
N MET A 180 -4.09 15.09 -6.63
CA MET A 180 -3.12 14.13 -6.14
C MET A 180 -2.54 14.63 -4.82
N LEU A 181 -2.52 13.77 -3.80
CA LEU A 181 -1.73 14.01 -2.60
C LEU A 181 -0.33 13.45 -2.82
N TYR A 182 0.68 14.16 -2.29
CA TYR A 182 2.05 13.66 -2.30
C TYR A 182 2.63 13.70 -0.88
N TYR A 183 3.10 12.56 -0.43
CA TYR A 183 3.86 12.42 0.81
C TYR A 183 4.88 11.27 0.70
N PRO A 184 6.02 11.35 1.41
CA PRO A 184 7.03 10.29 1.36
C PRO A 184 6.47 8.94 1.84
N LEU A 185 6.45 7.96 0.95
CA LEU A 185 6.03 6.59 1.26
C LEU A 185 6.94 5.60 0.49
N PRO A 186 8.24 5.54 0.82
CA PRO A 186 9.19 4.71 0.11
C PRO A 186 8.91 3.23 0.35
N VAL A 187 8.87 2.45 -0.72
CA VAL A 187 8.89 0.98 -0.66
C VAL A 187 10.34 0.55 -0.56
N VAL A 188 10.65 -0.29 0.41
CA VAL A 188 12.01 -0.77 0.70
C VAL A 188 12.01 -2.29 0.91
N PHE A 189 13.18 -2.89 0.86
CA PHE A 189 13.35 -4.28 1.29
C PHE A 189 13.45 -4.37 2.82
N TYR A 190 12.75 -5.34 3.38
CA TYR A 190 12.97 -5.87 4.71
C TYR A 190 13.59 -7.27 4.57
N VAL A 191 14.73 -7.47 5.23
CA VAL A 191 15.51 -8.70 5.18
C VAL A 191 15.51 -9.34 6.56
N ALA A 192 15.35 -10.65 6.62
CA ALA A 192 15.40 -11.39 7.89
C ALA A 192 16.79 -11.22 8.55
N PRO A 193 16.87 -11.05 9.89
CA PRO A 193 18.10 -10.65 10.59
C PRO A 193 19.26 -11.64 10.48
N GLN A 194 19.00 -12.91 10.13
CA GLN A 194 20.01 -13.95 9.96
C GLN A 194 20.83 -13.82 8.66
N HIS A 195 20.51 -12.86 7.79
CA HIS A 195 21.18 -12.55 6.54
C HIS A 195 21.81 -11.16 6.59
#